data_7f606a46d818c30d22624d452fcaa7f9
#
_entry.id   7f606a46d818c30d22624d452fcaa7f9
#
_cell.length_a   1.000
_cell.length_b   1.000
_cell.length_c   1.000
_cell.angle_alpha   90.00
_cell.angle_beta   90.00
_cell.angle_gamma   90.00
#
_symmetry.space_group_name_H-M   'P 1'
#
loop_
_entity.id
_entity.type
_entity.pdbx_description
1 polymer ?
#
loop_
_entity_poly.entity_id
_entity_poly.type
_entity_poly.pdbx_seq_one_letter_code
_entity_poly.pdbx_strand_id
1 'polypeptide(L)'
;MFGRGLPGEKALLRRILVVEDDALVAFDNEHGLSDAGFTVVATVDTAEDAERCIAEGGIDLVLADICLRGERTGIDVAKAAHDADIPLLFVTGKCPAEAKAFAAGCLAKPYSRADLLAAIAAIEARRSGRKARRPPRALHLFGD
;
A
#
# COMPACT_ATOMS: atom_id res chain seq x y z
N MET A 1 -16.43 -20.62 7.48
CA MET A 1 -16.42 -20.10 7.39
C MET A 1 -16.90 -19.31 7.11
N PHE A 2 -17.16 -19.06 7.21
CA PHE A 2 -17.66 -18.30 7.11
C PHE A 2 -17.47 -17.09 6.69
N GLY A 3 -17.22 -16.35 6.70
CA GLY A 3 -16.98 -14.98 6.36
C GLY A 3 -16.68 -14.66 4.94
N ARG A 4 -16.21 -15.56 4.27
CA ARG A 4 -15.88 -15.37 2.89
C ARG A 4 -17.04 -15.22 1.96
N GLY A 5 -18.20 -15.54 2.42
CA GLY A 5 -19.40 -15.42 1.60
C GLY A 5 -19.93 -14.02 1.46
N LEU A 6 -19.47 -13.07 2.26
CA LEU A 6 -20.03 -11.72 2.25
C LEU A 6 -19.44 -10.85 1.16
N PRO A 7 -20.28 -10.15 0.39
CA PRO A 7 -19.80 -9.20 -0.62
C PRO A 7 -18.92 -8.13 0.05
N GLY A 8 -17.82 -7.83 -0.58
CA GLY A 8 -16.92 -6.81 -0.09
C GLY A 8 -15.84 -7.30 0.87
N GLU A 9 -16.01 -8.46 1.48
CA GLU A 9 -14.97 -8.99 2.36
C GLU A 9 -13.69 -9.29 1.62
N LYS A 10 -13.80 -9.74 0.36
CA LYS A 10 -12.64 -10.01 -0.46
C LYS A 10 -11.80 -8.79 -0.75
N ALA A 11 -12.40 -7.60 -0.63
CA ALA A 11 -11.73 -6.34 -0.91
C ALA A 11 -11.09 -5.73 0.33
N LEU A 12 -11.24 -6.34 1.50
CA LEU A 12 -10.67 -5.81 2.73
C LEU A 12 -9.15 -5.92 2.72
N LEU A 13 -8.51 -4.82 3.04
CA LEU A 13 -7.05 -4.71 3.03
C LEU A 13 -6.55 -4.80 4.46
N ARG A 14 -6.34 -6.02 4.94
CA ARG A 14 -5.98 -6.25 6.35
C ARG A 14 -4.51 -6.52 6.58
N ARG A 15 -3.88 -7.22 5.64
CA ARG A 15 -2.50 -7.67 5.79
C ARG A 15 -1.61 -6.82 4.89
N ILE A 16 -0.73 -6.06 5.49
CA ILE A 16 0.04 -5.02 4.80
C ILE A 16 1.52 -5.31 4.84
N LEU A 17 2.16 -5.21 3.68
CA LEU A 17 3.62 -5.21 3.57
C LEU A 17 4.08 -3.75 3.50
N VAL A 18 4.99 -3.37 4.39
CA VAL A 18 5.58 -2.02 4.39
C VAL A 18 6.96 -2.10 3.76
N VAL A 19 7.22 -1.26 2.75
CA VAL A 19 8.50 -1.19 2.04
C VAL A 19 9.02 0.23 2.15
N GLU A 20 9.99 0.42 3.03
CA GLU A 20 10.48 1.75 3.38
C GLU A 20 11.91 1.66 3.92
N ASP A 21 12.83 2.44 3.37
CA ASP A 21 14.23 2.41 3.82
C ASP A 21 14.55 3.39 4.94
N ASP A 22 13.67 4.36 5.21
CA ASP A 22 13.82 5.25 6.36
C ASP A 22 13.22 4.55 7.59
N ALA A 23 14.07 4.20 8.53
CA ALA A 23 13.68 3.42 9.71
C ALA A 23 12.63 4.13 10.55
N LEU A 24 12.68 5.45 10.67
CA LEU A 24 11.70 6.19 11.46
C LEU A 24 10.34 6.20 10.79
N VAL A 25 10.30 6.41 9.49
CA VAL A 25 9.05 6.38 8.73
C VAL A 25 8.44 4.98 8.76
N ALA A 26 9.27 3.95 8.58
CA ALA A 26 8.83 2.56 8.65
C ALA A 26 8.21 2.25 10.00
N PHE A 27 8.87 2.67 11.07
CA PHE A 27 8.40 2.46 12.43
C PHE A 27 7.05 3.15 12.68
N ASP A 28 6.92 4.41 12.26
CA ASP A 28 5.67 5.16 12.42
C ASP A 28 4.53 4.51 11.65
N ASN A 29 4.80 4.07 10.43
CA ASN A 29 3.77 3.41 9.61
C ASN A 29 3.35 2.09 10.24
N GLU A 30 4.30 1.30 10.70
CA GLU A 30 4.02 0.02 11.34
C GLU A 30 3.14 0.21 12.58
N HIS A 31 3.51 1.17 13.43
CA HIS A 31 2.73 1.47 14.63
C HIS A 31 1.35 2.01 14.29
N GLY A 32 1.26 2.95 13.36
CA GLY A 32 -0.01 3.54 12.98
C GLY A 32 -0.97 2.51 12.42
N LEU A 33 -0.46 1.61 11.59
CA LEU A 33 -1.28 0.56 10.99
C LEU A 33 -1.72 -0.46 12.04
N SER A 34 -0.80 -0.88 12.90
CA SER A 34 -1.11 -1.85 13.95
C SER A 34 -2.14 -1.31 14.92
N ASP A 35 -2.00 -0.04 15.32
CA ASP A 35 -2.94 0.61 16.23
C ASP A 35 -4.34 0.70 15.61
N ALA A 36 -4.42 0.80 14.30
CA ALA A 36 -5.70 0.87 13.59
C ALA A 36 -6.31 -0.50 13.28
N GLY A 37 -5.66 -1.58 13.69
CA GLY A 37 -6.21 -2.93 13.53
C GLY A 37 -5.70 -3.69 12.32
N PHE A 38 -4.77 -3.12 11.55
CA PHE A 38 -4.15 -3.84 10.44
C PHE A 38 -3.04 -4.76 10.94
N THR A 39 -2.74 -5.79 10.17
CA THR A 39 -1.61 -6.66 10.44
C THR A 39 -0.48 -6.29 9.49
N VAL A 40 0.64 -5.82 10.04
CA VAL A 40 1.84 -5.57 9.24
C VAL A 40 2.60 -6.88 9.17
N VAL A 41 2.58 -7.52 8.00
CA VAL A 41 3.16 -8.86 7.84
C VAL A 41 4.68 -8.81 7.81
N ALA A 42 5.25 -7.71 7.32
CA ALA A 42 6.68 -7.51 7.30
C ALA A 42 6.96 -6.04 6.99
N THR A 43 8.14 -5.58 7.39
CA THR A 43 8.66 -4.27 7.02
C THR A 43 10.04 -4.51 6.42
N VAL A 44 10.22 -4.13 5.17
CA VAL A 44 11.46 -4.38 4.44
C VAL A 44 11.97 -3.08 3.81
N ASP A 45 13.23 -3.04 3.43
CA ASP A 45 13.86 -1.82 2.93
C ASP A 45 14.45 -1.93 1.52
N THR A 46 14.28 -3.08 0.86
CA THR A 46 14.76 -3.28 -0.51
C THR A 46 13.68 -3.86 -1.39
N ALA A 47 13.80 -3.63 -2.69
CA ALA A 47 12.87 -4.21 -3.66
C ALA A 47 12.95 -5.74 -3.65
N GLU A 48 14.15 -6.30 -3.50
CA GLU A 48 14.35 -7.75 -3.49
C GLU A 48 13.60 -8.42 -2.35
N ASP A 49 13.72 -7.85 -1.15
CA ASP A 49 13.02 -8.39 0.02
C ASP A 49 11.51 -8.24 -0.13
N ALA A 50 11.05 -7.13 -0.71
CA ALA A 50 9.64 -6.92 -0.97
C ALA A 50 9.09 -7.96 -1.94
N GLU A 51 9.83 -8.23 -3.02
CA GLU A 51 9.41 -9.21 -4.01
C GLU A 51 9.33 -10.61 -3.42
N ARG A 52 10.26 -10.94 -2.52
CA ARG A 52 10.22 -12.22 -1.83
C ARG A 52 8.97 -12.34 -0.98
N CYS A 53 8.62 -11.31 -0.24
CA CYS A 53 7.40 -11.30 0.58
C CYS A 53 6.15 -11.43 -0.28
N ILE A 54 6.11 -10.74 -1.42
CA ILE A 54 4.99 -10.82 -2.34
C ILE A 54 4.83 -12.24 -2.88
N ALA A 55 5.94 -12.88 -3.23
CA ALA A 55 5.94 -14.25 -3.75
C ALA A 55 5.44 -15.25 -2.71
N GLU A 56 5.71 -15.00 -1.44
CA GLU A 56 5.23 -15.87 -0.35
C GLU A 56 3.73 -15.78 -0.15
N GLY A 57 3.12 -14.68 -0.58
CA GLY A 57 1.67 -14.52 -0.49
C GLY A 57 1.19 -14.01 0.86
N GLY A 58 -0.12 -13.91 1.00
CA GLY A 58 -0.74 -13.49 2.25
C GLY A 58 -0.71 -11.98 2.48
N ILE A 59 -0.56 -11.20 1.41
CA ILE A 59 -0.51 -9.75 1.48
C ILE A 59 -1.73 -9.18 0.75
N ASP A 60 -2.44 -8.27 1.40
CA ASP A 60 -3.60 -7.61 0.81
C ASP A 60 -3.26 -6.26 0.20
N LEU A 61 -2.25 -5.59 0.73
CA LEU A 61 -1.83 -4.25 0.28
C LEU A 61 -0.34 -4.09 0.50
N VAL A 62 0.34 -3.47 -0.45
CA VAL A 62 1.73 -3.05 -0.29
C VAL A 62 1.76 -1.55 -0.11
N LEU A 63 2.43 -1.08 0.93
CA LEU A 63 2.68 0.33 1.19
C LEU A 63 4.15 0.58 0.93
N ALA A 64 4.49 1.34 -0.11
CA ALA A 64 5.87 1.43 -0.55
C ALA A 64 6.34 2.84 -0.85
N ASP A 65 7.56 3.16 -0.45
CA ASP A 65 8.25 4.34 -0.95
C ASP A 65 8.87 3.98 -2.32
N ILE A 66 9.09 4.98 -3.13
CA ILE A 66 9.76 4.79 -4.43
C ILE A 66 11.27 4.70 -4.25
N CYS A 67 11.82 5.55 -3.38
CA CYS A 67 13.26 5.55 -3.11
C CYS A 67 13.57 4.49 -2.06
N LEU A 68 14.24 3.43 -2.47
CA LEU A 68 14.59 2.32 -1.61
C LEU A 68 16.09 2.11 -1.60
N ARG A 69 16.58 1.35 -0.61
CA ARG A 69 17.97 0.96 -0.53
C ARG A 69 18.29 0.04 -1.70
N GLY A 70 19.48 0.22 -2.28
CA GLY A 70 19.91 -0.57 -3.42
C GLY A 70 19.64 0.12 -4.75
N GLU A 71 19.79 -0.61 -5.84
CA GLU A 71 19.65 -0.05 -7.18
C GLU A 71 18.21 -0.07 -7.67
N ARG A 72 17.41 -0.99 -7.17
CA ARG A 72 16.02 -1.13 -7.59
C ARG A 72 15.12 -0.25 -6.74
N THR A 73 14.02 0.19 -7.31
CA THR A 73 13.14 1.17 -6.68
C THR A 73 11.78 0.59 -6.32
N GLY A 74 10.93 1.42 -5.72
CA GLY A 74 9.55 1.07 -5.45
C GLY A 74 8.75 0.80 -6.71
N ILE A 75 9.19 1.30 -7.87
CA ILE A 75 8.52 0.99 -9.14
C ILE A 75 8.65 -0.51 -9.44
N ASP A 76 9.81 -1.11 -9.16
CA ASP A 76 10.00 -2.56 -9.33
C ASP A 76 9.07 -3.33 -8.39
N VAL A 77 8.92 -2.85 -7.16
CA VAL A 77 7.98 -3.45 -6.20
C VAL A 77 6.55 -3.37 -6.73
N ALA A 78 6.19 -2.21 -7.30
CA ALA A 78 4.85 -2.02 -7.84
C ALA A 78 4.56 -2.99 -8.99
N LYS A 79 5.54 -3.23 -9.85
CA LYS A 79 5.38 -4.21 -10.93
C LYS A 79 5.13 -5.60 -10.39
N ALA A 80 5.88 -6.00 -9.37
CA ALA A 80 5.72 -7.31 -8.75
C ALA A 80 4.35 -7.46 -8.09
N ALA A 81 3.90 -6.41 -7.39
CA ALA A 81 2.59 -6.42 -6.76
C ALA A 81 1.47 -6.48 -7.80
N HIS A 82 1.62 -5.71 -8.87
CA HIS A 82 0.66 -5.69 -9.97
C HIS A 82 0.52 -7.09 -10.59
N ASP A 83 1.65 -7.75 -10.85
CA ASP A 83 1.65 -9.09 -11.42
C ASP A 83 1.00 -10.11 -10.49
N ALA A 84 1.06 -9.88 -9.19
CA ALA A 84 0.44 -10.73 -8.19
C ALA A 84 -1.00 -10.32 -7.86
N ASP A 85 -1.52 -9.30 -8.54
CA ASP A 85 -2.86 -8.75 -8.32
C ASP A 85 -3.05 -8.21 -6.89
N ILE A 86 -2.01 -7.60 -6.36
CA ILE A 86 -2.04 -6.97 -5.03
C ILE A 86 -1.97 -5.45 -5.23
N PRO A 87 -2.92 -4.69 -4.67
CA PRO A 87 -2.87 -3.23 -4.78
C PRO A 87 -1.66 -2.68 -4.02
N LEU A 88 -1.08 -1.63 -4.56
CA LEU A 88 0.04 -0.97 -3.94
C LEU A 88 -0.25 0.52 -3.83
N LEU A 89 0.02 1.08 -2.66
CA LEU A 89 -0.07 2.51 -2.40
C LEU A 89 1.36 3.04 -2.24
N PHE A 90 1.75 3.95 -3.11
CA PHE A 90 3.02 4.65 -2.92
C PHE A 90 2.86 5.73 -1.86
N VAL A 91 3.88 5.88 -1.02
CA VAL A 91 4.02 7.00 -0.10
C VAL A 91 5.37 7.65 -0.40
N THR A 92 5.35 8.84 -0.99
CA THR A 92 6.57 9.43 -1.52
C THR A 92 6.47 10.94 -1.55
N GLY A 93 7.61 11.61 -1.63
CA GLY A 93 7.62 13.06 -1.74
C GLY A 93 7.06 13.56 -3.07
N LYS A 94 7.23 12.78 -4.12
CA LYS A 94 6.74 13.15 -5.44
C LYS A 94 6.30 11.90 -6.20
N CYS A 95 5.08 11.91 -6.68
CA CYS A 95 4.51 10.80 -7.42
C CYS A 95 4.91 10.86 -8.88
N PRO A 96 5.70 9.89 -9.39
CA PRO A 96 6.10 9.89 -10.78
C PRO A 96 4.96 9.43 -11.69
N ALA A 97 4.98 9.88 -12.94
CA ALA A 97 3.94 9.54 -13.90
C ALA A 97 3.85 8.02 -14.14
N GLU A 98 5.00 7.33 -14.14
CA GLU A 98 5.04 5.89 -14.37
C GLU A 98 4.40 5.06 -13.26
N ALA A 99 4.20 5.66 -12.10
CA ALA A 99 3.54 4.97 -10.99
C ALA A 99 2.11 4.56 -11.33
N LYS A 100 1.46 5.31 -12.22
CA LYS A 100 0.06 5.08 -12.57
C LYS A 100 -0.21 3.72 -13.19
N ALA A 101 0.81 3.15 -13.86
CA ALA A 101 0.62 1.89 -14.56
C ALA A 101 0.52 0.69 -13.63
N PHE A 102 1.11 0.78 -12.43
CA PHE A 102 1.29 -0.39 -11.57
C PHE A 102 0.77 -0.22 -10.15
N ALA A 103 0.31 0.95 -9.78
CA ALA A 103 -0.11 1.23 -8.41
C ALA A 103 -1.58 1.61 -8.35
N ALA A 104 -2.19 1.42 -7.18
CA ALA A 104 -3.57 1.82 -6.94
C ALA A 104 -3.65 3.31 -6.64
N GLY A 105 -2.60 3.89 -6.09
CA GLY A 105 -2.57 5.30 -5.78
C GLY A 105 -1.24 5.75 -5.24
N CYS A 106 -1.15 7.03 -4.95
CA CYS A 106 0.05 7.64 -4.40
C CYS A 106 -0.34 8.70 -3.38
N LEU A 107 0.21 8.59 -2.18
CA LEU A 107 0.00 9.55 -1.10
C LEU A 107 1.27 10.36 -0.92
N ALA A 108 1.17 11.69 -1.10
CA ALA A 108 2.33 12.56 -1.05
C ALA A 108 2.78 12.81 0.40
N LYS A 109 4.09 12.77 0.62
CA LYS A 109 4.69 13.17 1.89
C LYS A 109 4.76 14.70 1.97
N PRO A 110 4.64 15.31 3.15
CA PRO A 110 4.31 14.66 4.41
C PRO A 110 2.82 14.33 4.51
N TYR A 111 2.50 13.28 5.24
CA TYR A 111 1.11 12.89 5.46
C TYR A 111 0.94 12.54 6.94
N SER A 112 -0.30 12.69 7.42
CA SER A 112 -0.64 12.30 8.79
C SER A 112 -1.06 10.83 8.83
N ARG A 113 -1.11 10.28 10.03
CA ARG A 113 -1.65 8.93 10.22
C ARG A 113 -3.10 8.87 9.69
N ALA A 114 -3.89 9.91 9.95
CA ALA A 114 -5.27 9.96 9.45
C ALA A 114 -5.31 9.93 7.93
N ASP A 115 -4.40 10.63 7.25
CA ASP A 115 -4.32 10.62 5.80
C ASP A 115 -4.01 9.23 5.27
N LEU A 116 -3.06 8.54 5.91
CA LEU A 116 -2.69 7.19 5.50
C LEU A 116 -3.88 6.23 5.62
N LEU A 117 -4.57 6.27 6.76
CA LEU A 117 -5.72 5.39 6.98
C LEU A 117 -6.86 5.71 6.01
N ALA A 118 -7.08 6.99 5.72
CA ALA A 118 -8.11 7.40 4.76
C ALA A 118 -7.73 6.97 3.33
N ALA A 119 -6.44 6.99 3.00
CA ALA A 119 -5.97 6.54 1.68
C ALA A 119 -6.22 5.04 1.51
N ILE A 120 -5.92 4.25 2.54
CA ILE A 120 -6.17 2.81 2.50
C ILE A 120 -7.67 2.54 2.35
N ALA A 121 -8.50 3.25 3.11
CA ALA A 121 -9.96 3.12 3.02
C ALA A 121 -10.47 3.47 1.63
N ALA A 122 -9.89 4.47 0.99
CA ALA A 122 -10.28 4.87 -0.37
C ALA A 122 -9.96 3.78 -1.39
N ILE A 123 -8.80 3.14 -1.27
CA ILE A 123 -8.42 2.04 -2.15
C ILE A 123 -9.34 0.84 -1.91
N GLU A 124 -9.61 0.52 -0.65
CA GLU A 124 -10.50 -0.57 -0.28
C GLU A 124 -11.90 -0.35 -0.86
N ALA A 125 -12.44 0.85 -0.70
CA ALA A 125 -13.76 1.19 -1.22
C ALA A 125 -13.82 1.04 -2.74
N ARG A 126 -12.79 1.51 -3.43
CA ARG A 126 -12.74 1.41 -4.89
C ARG A 126 -12.69 -0.04 -5.35
N ARG A 127 -11.91 -0.87 -4.68
CA ARG A 127 -11.82 -2.29 -5.03
C ARG A 127 -13.12 -3.05 -4.76
N SER A 128 -13.90 -2.60 -3.81
CA SER A 128 -15.20 -3.23 -3.51
C SER A 128 -16.36 -2.59 -4.26
N GLY A 129 -16.07 -1.64 -5.17
CA GLY A 129 -17.10 -0.97 -5.94
C GLY A 129 -17.88 0.07 -5.17
N ARG A 130 -17.43 0.43 -3.96
CA ARG A 130 -18.07 1.46 -3.15
C ARG A 130 -17.41 2.80 -3.40
N LYS A 131 -18.17 3.84 -3.15
CA LYS A 131 -17.63 5.19 -3.28
C LYS A 131 -16.91 5.57 -1.99
N ALA A 132 -15.65 6.00 -2.11
CA ALA A 132 -14.89 6.43 -0.97
C ALA A 132 -15.47 7.74 -0.42
N ARG A 133 -15.40 7.89 0.89
CA ARG A 133 -15.65 9.18 1.51
C ARG A 133 -14.45 10.06 1.19
N ARG A 134 -14.58 11.35 1.41
CA ARG A 134 -13.55 12.34 1.14
C ARG A 134 -12.12 11.80 1.23
N PRO A 135 -11.48 11.49 0.11
CA PRO A 135 -10.08 11.07 0.15
C PRO A 135 -9.20 12.26 0.55
N PRO A 136 -8.03 12.02 1.14
CA PRO A 136 -7.09 13.09 1.48
C PRO A 136 -6.68 13.86 0.23
N ARG A 137 -6.41 15.15 0.38
CA ARG A 137 -5.96 15.98 -0.74
C ARG A 137 -4.66 15.46 -1.35
N ALA A 138 -3.79 14.91 -0.52
CA ALA A 138 -2.50 14.42 -0.96
C ALA A 138 -2.56 13.06 -1.66
N LEU A 139 -3.76 12.46 -1.72
CA LEU A 139 -3.94 11.16 -2.35
C LEU A 139 -4.37 11.31 -3.81
N HIS A 140 -3.63 10.64 -4.68
CA HIS A 140 -4.02 10.48 -6.07
C HIS A 140 -4.33 9.01 -6.31
N LEU A 141 -5.57 8.70 -6.63
CA LEU A 141 -5.97 7.35 -7.00
C LEU A 141 -5.77 7.15 -8.49
N PHE A 142 -5.32 5.96 -8.87
CA PHE A 142 -5.03 5.62 -10.25
C PHE A 142 -6.02 4.58 -10.78
N GLY A 143 -6.16 4.57 -12.08
CA GLY A 143 -7.07 3.65 -12.73
C GLY A 143 -8.51 4.08 -12.58
N ASP A 144 -9.38 3.15 -12.83
CA ASP A 144 -10.83 3.42 -12.78
C ASP A 144 -11.40 3.39 -11.36
#